data_0d985a40458cf6925d413032c4512e11
#
_entry.id   0d985a40458cf6925d413032c4512e11
#
_cell.length_a   1.000
_cell.length_b   1.000
_cell.length_c   1.000
_cell.angle_alpha   90.00
_cell.angle_beta   90.00
_cell.angle_gamma   90.00
#
_symmetry.space_group_name_H-M   'P 1'
#
loop_
_entity.id
_entity.type
_entity.pdbx_description
1 polymer ?
#
loop_
_entity_poly.entity_id
_entity_poly.type
_entity_poly.pdbx_seq_one_letter_code
_entity_poly.pdbx_strand_id
1 'polypeptide(L)'
;MNHSALFRMKRSVKIGTYAFVAGVILLAALIVANLLVGALPAKLTRFDASGRGITEISDETEKFVAGMNEDVTIYWLCEGGAVDDQIRLLLSRYEEAGKHVKVEVVDPLKNPTFTSEYSSSTLSAYSFIVESDRRFTVVDSSDLYYWSNILFSLAYRLYPDYLPADITQPMSYAALSSVCSQYGSMVAYMLATQGMNVSDVTEYNTVASFCGEAKLTAALDYVTREYIPHAYLLTGFGDAKPSESLDGLLDSMGMNVETLDLSKSSVPVDANCLVLFNPSRDLTAHEASVITAYLNGGGSLMLNTSPELVASCPNLASVTALFGLTPAAGLVQEGDTAFIANSSQYTLVPTVTSQHTGAYYVSSSGYKPQLPNCHAITVASTLPSGVTVVPIFTTSDKAVLVSLDKNETLTAAGKLEVGVAAAKSIATSDGTKKTASLTWYASANAFTDTAAEGSSGGNYYYYAATMSVMSETFISAYENLSAVSLQSGYLEESVPAAVLTLLVGVVLVPLTLLITGIVIWVRRKRR
;
A
#
# COMPACT_ATOMS: atom_id res chain seq x y z
N MET A 1 25.93 16.90 86.04
CA MET A 1 25.27 16.46 84.79
C MET A 1 25.03 14.94 84.93
N ASN A 2 23.72 14.55 84.88
CA ASN A 2 23.31 13.18 85.21
C ASN A 2 23.78 12.17 84.17
N HIS A 3 24.48 11.13 84.53
CA HIS A 3 24.92 10.00 83.67
C HIS A 3 23.81 9.37 82.85
N SER A 4 22.55 9.44 83.27
CA SER A 4 21.37 8.95 82.55
C SER A 4 20.99 9.83 81.35
N ALA A 5 21.28 11.09 81.37
CA ALA A 5 21.01 12.01 80.29
C ALA A 5 22.01 11.82 79.13
N LEU A 6 23.27 11.60 79.43
CA LEU A 6 24.33 11.31 78.42
C LEU A 6 24.07 9.97 77.71
N PHE A 7 23.59 8.96 78.46
CA PHE A 7 23.29 7.64 77.90
C PHE A 7 22.05 7.68 76.93
N ARG A 8 21.04 8.45 77.28
CA ARG A 8 19.86 8.68 76.44
C ARG A 8 20.21 9.48 75.15
N MET A 9 21.10 10.49 75.27
CA MET A 9 21.57 11.27 74.15
C MET A 9 22.40 10.45 73.13
N LYS A 10 23.34 9.59 73.65
CA LYS A 10 24.10 8.65 72.81
C LYS A 10 23.20 7.61 72.10
N ARG A 11 22.11 7.17 72.73
CA ARG A 11 21.17 6.21 72.16
C ARG A 11 20.28 6.91 71.06
N SER A 12 19.85 8.13 71.31
CA SER A 12 19.09 8.95 70.37
C SER A 12 19.91 9.29 69.11
N VAL A 13 21.19 9.67 69.28
CA VAL A 13 22.10 9.92 68.16
C VAL A 13 22.35 8.66 67.34
N LYS A 14 22.59 7.50 67.96
CA LYS A 14 22.72 6.23 67.22
C LYS A 14 21.48 5.87 66.43
N ILE A 15 20.29 6.02 67.00
CA ILE A 15 19.02 5.74 66.29
C ILE A 15 18.82 6.70 65.14
N GLY A 16 19.14 7.98 65.33
CA GLY A 16 19.07 9.00 64.24
C GLY A 16 20.05 8.68 63.10
N THR A 17 21.27 8.27 63.42
CA THR A 17 22.29 7.88 62.42
C THR A 17 21.83 6.65 61.61
N TYR A 18 21.28 5.62 62.30
CA TYR A 18 20.76 4.44 61.57
C TYR A 18 19.56 4.79 60.68
N ALA A 19 18.66 5.68 61.11
CA ALA A 19 17.55 6.12 60.30
C ALA A 19 18.01 6.94 59.09
N PHE A 20 19.03 7.78 59.27
CA PHE A 20 19.62 8.56 58.18
C PHE A 20 20.32 7.65 57.16
N VAL A 21 21.16 6.70 57.60
CA VAL A 21 21.83 5.75 56.72
C VAL A 21 20.81 4.87 55.99
N ALA A 22 19.77 4.39 56.66
CA ALA A 22 18.69 3.64 56.00
C ALA A 22 17.94 4.47 54.95
N GLY A 23 17.71 5.78 55.21
CA GLY A 23 17.13 6.70 54.24
C GLY A 23 18.00 6.91 53.01
N VAL A 24 19.32 7.05 53.20
CA VAL A 24 20.29 7.19 52.09
C VAL A 24 20.33 5.90 51.27
N ILE A 25 20.33 4.72 51.90
CA ILE A 25 20.32 3.43 51.19
C ILE A 25 19.02 3.28 50.40
N LEU A 26 17.87 3.65 50.98
CA LEU A 26 16.58 3.61 50.28
C LEU A 26 16.57 4.54 49.07
N LEU A 27 17.07 5.76 49.21
CA LEU A 27 17.18 6.72 48.12
C LEU A 27 18.09 6.21 46.99
N ALA A 28 19.25 5.65 47.37
CA ALA A 28 20.17 5.03 46.41
C ALA A 28 19.51 3.84 45.69
N ALA A 29 18.78 2.99 46.41
CA ALA A 29 18.05 1.86 45.82
C ALA A 29 16.94 2.34 44.85
N LEU A 30 16.23 3.44 45.16
CA LEU A 30 15.23 4.02 44.27
C LEU A 30 15.87 4.61 43.00
N ILE A 31 17.02 5.27 43.12
CA ILE A 31 17.76 5.79 41.97
C ILE A 31 18.23 4.63 41.07
N VAL A 32 18.81 3.58 41.66
CA VAL A 32 19.25 2.39 40.92
C VAL A 32 18.05 1.69 40.25
N ALA A 33 16.94 1.53 40.97
CA ALA A 33 15.72 0.95 40.41
C ALA A 33 15.19 1.78 39.20
N ASN A 34 15.20 3.13 39.32
CA ASN A 34 14.78 4.00 38.23
C ASN A 34 15.73 3.92 37.03
N LEU A 35 17.03 3.84 37.25
CA LEU A 35 18.02 3.63 36.19
C LEU A 35 17.85 2.27 35.50
N LEU A 36 17.59 1.21 36.29
CA LEU A 36 17.34 -0.13 35.76
C LEU A 36 16.06 -0.16 34.90
N VAL A 37 14.98 0.46 35.40
CA VAL A 37 13.72 0.57 34.60
C VAL A 37 13.94 1.38 33.33
N GLY A 38 14.71 2.46 33.39
CA GLY A 38 15.06 3.27 32.22
C GLY A 38 15.97 2.57 31.21
N ALA A 39 16.70 1.53 31.64
CA ALA A 39 17.55 0.70 30.77
C ALA A 39 16.82 -0.52 30.17
N LEU A 40 15.57 -0.78 30.58
CA LEU A 40 14.76 -1.84 29.97
C LEU A 40 14.27 -1.41 28.58
N PRO A 41 14.15 -2.38 27.62
CA PRO A 41 13.56 -2.11 26.32
C PRO A 41 12.18 -1.44 26.43
N ALA A 42 11.87 -0.52 25.51
CA ALA A 42 10.59 0.21 25.51
C ALA A 42 9.38 -0.74 25.49
N LYS A 43 9.51 -1.92 24.87
CA LYS A 43 8.50 -2.99 24.86
C LYS A 43 8.09 -3.45 26.30
N LEU A 44 8.97 -3.31 27.29
CA LEU A 44 8.70 -3.71 28.69
C LEU A 44 8.28 -2.54 29.58
N THR A 45 8.61 -1.31 29.22
CA THR A 45 8.41 -0.11 30.05
C THR A 45 7.38 0.86 29.51
N ARG A 46 7.09 0.77 28.21
CA ARG A 46 6.12 1.61 27.53
C ARG A 46 5.12 0.71 26.81
N PHE A 47 3.86 0.82 27.12
CA PHE A 47 2.78 0.10 26.46
C PHE A 47 1.69 1.09 26.05
N ASP A 48 1.06 0.80 24.93
CA ASP A 48 -0.07 1.59 24.44
C ASP A 48 -1.28 1.37 25.35
N ALA A 49 -1.52 2.34 26.23
CA ALA A 49 -2.68 2.31 27.11
C ALA A 49 -3.99 2.64 26.38
N SER A 50 -3.92 3.14 25.13
CA SER A 50 -5.09 3.42 24.30
C SER A 50 -5.71 2.14 23.71
N GLY A 51 -4.95 1.04 23.69
CA GLY A 51 -5.35 -0.23 23.06
C GLY A 51 -5.49 -0.16 21.54
N ARG A 52 -5.01 0.93 20.91
CA ARG A 52 -5.14 1.17 19.47
C ARG A 52 -4.03 0.56 18.64
N GLY A 53 -2.90 0.14 19.24
CA GLY A 53 -1.77 -0.48 18.55
C GLY A 53 -0.95 0.45 17.64
N ILE A 54 -1.19 1.78 17.67
CA ILE A 54 -0.49 2.76 16.81
C ILE A 54 1.02 2.76 17.03
N THR A 55 1.45 2.42 18.24
CA THR A 55 2.85 2.50 18.69
C THR A 55 3.58 1.17 18.65
N GLU A 56 2.95 0.14 18.10
CA GLU A 56 3.51 -1.21 17.99
C GLU A 56 3.76 -1.56 16.52
N ILE A 57 4.70 -2.45 16.27
CA ILE A 57 4.98 -3.04 14.97
C ILE A 57 4.64 -4.53 15.02
N SER A 58 4.18 -5.07 13.89
CA SER A 58 3.82 -6.48 13.73
C SER A 58 5.05 -7.39 13.80
N ASP A 59 4.82 -8.68 14.05
CA ASP A 59 5.88 -9.69 14.02
C ASP A 59 6.55 -9.80 12.64
N GLU A 60 5.81 -9.50 11.57
CA GLU A 60 6.32 -9.45 10.20
C GLU A 60 7.33 -8.30 10.04
N THR A 61 6.98 -7.10 10.47
CA THR A 61 7.86 -5.93 10.47
C THR A 61 9.08 -6.16 11.36
N GLU A 62 8.90 -6.70 12.58
CA GLU A 62 10.01 -6.99 13.49
C GLU A 62 11.02 -7.96 12.86
N LYS A 63 10.55 -9.04 12.20
CA LYS A 63 11.41 -10.01 11.50
C LYS A 63 12.13 -9.41 10.31
N PHE A 64 11.43 -8.58 9.52
CA PHE A 64 12.01 -7.90 8.37
C PHE A 64 13.14 -6.97 8.81
N VAL A 65 12.87 -6.07 9.76
CA VAL A 65 13.83 -5.08 10.26
C VAL A 65 15.02 -5.76 10.94
N ALA A 66 14.79 -6.82 11.73
CA ALA A 66 15.86 -7.62 12.34
C ALA A 66 16.76 -8.34 11.31
N GLY A 67 16.20 -8.70 10.15
CA GLY A 67 16.90 -9.37 9.05
C GLY A 67 17.65 -8.43 8.11
N MET A 68 17.50 -7.12 8.24
CA MET A 68 18.18 -6.13 7.40
C MET A 68 19.70 -6.18 7.58
N ASN A 69 20.44 -6.04 6.47
CA ASN A 69 21.90 -6.03 6.43
C ASN A 69 22.47 -4.68 5.95
N GLU A 70 21.62 -3.74 5.63
CA GLU A 70 21.95 -2.44 5.05
C GLU A 70 21.50 -1.33 6.01
N ASP A 71 22.35 -0.33 6.22
CA ASP A 71 22.05 0.78 7.11
C ASP A 71 21.03 1.72 6.46
N VAL A 72 19.98 2.05 7.20
CA VAL A 72 18.91 2.96 6.78
C VAL A 72 18.71 4.03 7.84
N THR A 73 18.59 5.28 7.38
CA THR A 73 18.21 6.39 8.23
C THR A 73 16.80 6.86 7.89
N ILE A 74 15.95 6.97 8.90
CA ILE A 74 14.62 7.57 8.80
C ILE A 74 14.72 8.99 9.34
N TYR A 75 14.67 9.98 8.47
CA TYR A 75 14.60 11.38 8.86
C TYR A 75 13.15 11.79 9.04
N TRP A 76 12.80 12.20 10.25
CA TRP A 76 11.46 12.68 10.56
C TRP A 76 11.44 14.21 10.61
N LEU A 77 10.66 14.83 9.71
CA LEU A 77 10.61 16.28 9.55
C LEU A 77 9.67 16.90 10.60
N CYS A 78 10.24 17.53 11.64
CA CYS A 78 9.48 18.14 12.73
C CYS A 78 9.76 19.65 12.81
N GLU A 79 8.81 20.46 12.35
CA GLU A 79 8.93 21.92 12.43
C GLU A 79 8.99 22.42 13.87
N GLY A 80 9.96 23.31 14.14
CA GLY A 80 10.16 23.88 15.48
C GLY A 80 10.51 22.86 16.57
N GLY A 81 10.81 21.61 16.19
CA GLY A 81 11.10 20.51 17.13
C GLY A 81 9.84 19.96 17.82
N ALA A 82 8.64 20.25 17.33
CA ALA A 82 7.40 19.66 17.81
C ALA A 82 7.33 18.19 17.40
N VAL A 83 7.37 17.30 18.36
CA VAL A 83 7.43 15.85 18.14
C VAL A 83 6.16 15.21 18.71
N ASP A 84 5.51 14.37 17.91
CA ASP A 84 4.41 13.53 18.36
C ASP A 84 4.96 12.31 19.13
N ASP A 85 4.53 12.14 20.38
CA ASP A 85 5.03 11.08 21.25
C ASP A 85 4.63 9.67 20.78
N GLN A 86 3.50 9.51 20.09
CA GLN A 86 3.05 8.22 19.56
C GLN A 86 3.90 7.80 18.36
N ILE A 87 4.14 8.71 17.43
CA ILE A 87 5.02 8.48 16.28
C ILE A 87 6.46 8.23 16.75
N ARG A 88 6.94 8.99 17.74
CA ARG A 88 8.27 8.75 18.33
C ARG A 88 8.37 7.35 18.92
N LEU A 89 7.33 6.88 19.59
CA LEU A 89 7.31 5.55 20.18
C LEU A 89 7.29 4.47 19.08
N LEU A 90 6.49 4.65 18.02
CA LEU A 90 6.51 3.76 16.86
C LEU A 90 7.92 3.68 16.25
N LEU A 91 8.54 4.82 15.98
CA LEU A 91 9.90 4.87 15.40
C LEU A 91 10.95 4.19 16.30
N SER A 92 10.81 4.32 17.64
CA SER A 92 11.71 3.62 18.57
C SER A 92 11.59 2.10 18.49
N ARG A 93 10.42 1.55 18.06
CA ARG A 93 10.26 0.10 17.82
C ARG A 93 11.09 -0.37 16.63
N TYR A 94 11.18 0.44 15.57
CA TYR A 94 12.04 0.12 14.43
C TYR A 94 13.53 0.10 14.83
N GLU A 95 13.98 1.08 15.63
CA GLU A 95 15.37 1.11 16.12
C GLU A 95 15.68 -0.07 17.08
N GLU A 96 14.69 -0.48 17.89
CA GLU A 96 14.83 -1.63 18.79
C GLU A 96 14.82 -2.97 18.04
N ALA A 97 14.02 -3.08 16.95
CA ALA A 97 13.89 -4.29 16.17
C ALA A 97 15.13 -4.59 15.31
N GLY A 98 15.86 -3.57 14.84
CA GLY A 98 17.01 -3.75 13.96
C GLY A 98 18.16 -2.78 14.22
N LYS A 99 19.37 -3.32 14.30
CA LYS A 99 20.62 -2.54 14.51
C LYS A 99 21.00 -1.64 13.33
N HIS A 100 20.36 -1.84 12.16
CA HIS A 100 20.64 -1.13 10.92
C HIS A 100 19.66 0.02 10.66
N VAL A 101 18.66 0.22 11.51
CA VAL A 101 17.70 1.33 11.41
C VAL A 101 18.07 2.41 12.41
N LYS A 102 18.19 3.64 11.93
CA LYS A 102 18.43 4.84 12.73
C LYS A 102 17.35 5.87 12.46
N VAL A 103 16.92 6.56 13.50
CA VAL A 103 15.93 7.64 13.39
C VAL A 103 16.56 8.97 13.74
N GLU A 104 16.41 9.96 12.88
CA GLU A 104 16.86 11.33 13.09
C GLU A 104 15.70 12.32 12.94
N VAL A 105 15.53 13.20 13.92
CA VAL A 105 14.55 14.30 13.85
C VAL A 105 15.20 15.50 13.20
N VAL A 106 14.65 15.98 12.09
CA VAL A 106 15.15 17.13 11.34
C VAL A 106 14.13 18.27 11.40
N ASP A 107 14.59 19.45 11.76
CA ASP A 107 13.78 20.67 11.72
C ASP A 107 13.99 21.37 10.36
N PRO A 108 13.02 21.32 9.43
CA PRO A 108 13.18 21.91 8.10
C PRO A 108 13.29 23.44 8.14
N LEU A 109 12.80 24.08 9.21
CA LEU A 109 12.94 25.53 9.37
C LEU A 109 14.39 25.93 9.72
N LYS A 110 15.14 25.05 10.38
CA LYS A 110 16.56 25.28 10.69
C LYS A 110 17.49 24.81 9.57
N ASN A 111 17.04 23.80 8.81
CA ASN A 111 17.82 23.19 7.74
C ASN A 111 17.03 23.20 6.41
N PRO A 112 16.76 24.36 5.82
CA PRO A 112 15.90 24.44 4.63
C PRO A 112 16.53 23.82 3.38
N THR A 113 17.86 23.67 3.33
CA THR A 113 18.57 23.02 2.21
C THR A 113 18.49 21.51 2.28
N PHE A 114 18.27 20.92 3.45
CA PHE A 114 18.22 19.47 3.64
C PHE A 114 17.10 18.84 2.80
N THR A 115 15.88 19.36 2.88
CA THR A 115 14.73 18.80 2.16
C THR A 115 14.82 18.97 0.65
N SER A 116 15.57 19.99 0.17
CA SER A 116 15.73 20.22 -1.27
C SER A 116 16.63 19.19 -1.97
N GLU A 117 17.39 18.40 -1.21
CA GLU A 117 18.17 17.27 -1.75
C GLU A 117 17.28 16.08 -2.11
N TYR A 118 16.10 15.98 -1.46
CA TYR A 118 15.17 14.85 -1.59
C TYR A 118 13.90 15.16 -2.40
N SER A 119 13.57 16.43 -2.57
CA SER A 119 12.36 16.83 -3.31
C SER A 119 12.53 18.21 -3.94
N SER A 120 12.00 18.36 -5.17
CA SER A 120 11.88 19.67 -5.84
C SER A 120 10.70 20.51 -5.32
N SER A 121 9.77 19.90 -4.59
CA SER A 121 8.62 20.54 -3.95
C SER A 121 8.83 20.62 -2.43
N THR A 122 8.09 21.52 -1.78
CA THR A 122 8.10 21.61 -0.31
C THR A 122 7.45 20.36 0.27
N LEU A 123 8.19 19.65 1.13
CA LEU A 123 7.65 18.50 1.85
C LEU A 123 6.75 18.96 3.00
N SER A 124 5.69 18.20 3.25
CA SER A 124 4.76 18.47 4.34
C SER A 124 5.45 18.28 5.70
N ALA A 125 5.06 19.07 6.70
CA ALA A 125 5.49 18.84 8.08
C ALA A 125 5.11 17.42 8.54
N TYR A 126 5.95 16.80 9.36
CA TYR A 126 5.81 15.43 9.87
C TYR A 126 5.96 14.31 8.82
N SER A 127 6.37 14.63 7.60
CA SER A 127 6.76 13.63 6.61
C SER A 127 8.07 12.95 6.98
N PHE A 128 8.34 11.80 6.36
CA PHE A 128 9.56 11.03 6.55
C PHE A 128 10.35 10.98 5.26
N ILE A 129 11.66 11.04 5.39
CA ILE A 129 12.60 10.67 4.34
C ILE A 129 13.29 9.40 4.83
N VAL A 130 13.19 8.32 4.07
CA VAL A 130 13.82 7.04 4.36
C VAL A 130 14.95 6.86 3.37
N GLU A 131 16.18 6.71 3.85
CA GLU A 131 17.38 6.70 3.01
C GLU A 131 18.31 5.55 3.38
N SER A 132 18.85 4.90 2.35
CA SER A 132 19.96 3.95 2.42
C SER A 132 21.12 4.42 1.54
N ASP A 133 22.24 3.70 1.53
CA ASP A 133 23.36 3.97 0.60
C ASP A 133 22.93 3.81 -0.88
N ARG A 134 21.82 3.15 -1.17
CA ARG A 134 21.35 2.88 -2.54
C ARG A 134 20.42 3.96 -3.05
N ARG A 135 19.44 4.36 -2.25
CA ARG A 135 18.37 5.28 -2.63
C ARG A 135 17.61 5.82 -1.44
N PHE A 136 16.75 6.76 -1.72
CA PHE A 136 15.81 7.29 -0.75
C PHE A 136 14.36 7.22 -1.28
N THR A 137 13.42 7.38 -0.37
CA THR A 137 12.00 7.64 -0.66
C THR A 137 11.41 8.58 0.36
N VAL A 138 10.32 9.24 -0.01
CA VAL A 138 9.59 10.15 0.88
C VAL A 138 8.24 9.55 1.19
N VAL A 139 7.87 9.52 2.47
CA VAL A 139 6.54 9.17 2.95
C VAL A 139 5.89 10.45 3.45
N ASP A 140 4.90 10.95 2.73
CA ASP A 140 4.18 12.16 3.16
C ASP A 140 3.36 11.88 4.43
N SER A 141 3.25 12.87 5.29
CA SER A 141 2.48 12.75 6.54
C SER A 141 1.00 12.44 6.30
N SER A 142 0.44 12.87 5.18
CA SER A 142 -0.94 12.56 4.77
C SER A 142 -1.14 11.08 4.43
N ASP A 143 -0.09 10.38 3.96
CA ASP A 143 -0.14 8.98 3.57
C ASP A 143 -0.13 8.03 4.76
N LEU A 144 0.15 8.53 5.96
CA LEU A 144 0.10 7.74 7.20
C LEU A 144 -1.32 7.45 7.67
N TYR A 145 -2.32 8.10 7.07
CA TYR A 145 -3.70 8.02 7.51
C TYR A 145 -4.65 7.70 6.37
N TYR A 146 -5.61 6.81 6.65
CA TYR A 146 -6.80 6.72 5.85
C TYR A 146 -7.91 7.58 6.44
N TRP A 147 -8.69 8.16 5.55
CA TRP A 147 -9.76 9.11 5.86
C TRP A 147 -11.11 8.54 5.46
N SER A 148 -12.15 8.93 6.15
CA SER A 148 -13.53 8.62 5.81
C SER A 148 -14.41 9.84 5.97
N ASN A 149 -15.60 9.77 5.36
CA ASN A 149 -16.61 10.81 5.51
C ASN A 149 -17.96 10.16 5.84
N ILE A 150 -18.48 10.50 7.00
CA ILE A 150 -19.72 9.90 7.51
C ILE A 150 -20.94 10.20 6.63
N LEU A 151 -20.94 11.35 5.92
CA LEU A 151 -22.04 11.73 5.05
C LEU A 151 -22.17 10.81 3.84
N PHE A 152 -21.03 10.35 3.28
CA PHE A 152 -21.04 9.38 2.20
C PHE A 152 -21.59 8.04 2.66
N SER A 153 -21.20 7.57 3.84
CA SER A 153 -21.73 6.33 4.42
C SER A 153 -23.23 6.43 4.70
N LEU A 154 -23.69 7.59 5.15
CA LEU A 154 -25.12 7.85 5.39
C LEU A 154 -25.90 7.91 4.08
N ALA A 155 -25.38 8.65 3.08
CA ALA A 155 -26.02 8.79 1.77
C ALA A 155 -26.08 7.43 1.04
N TYR A 156 -25.02 6.65 1.06
CA TYR A 156 -25.02 5.30 0.49
C TYR A 156 -26.06 4.40 1.14
N ARG A 157 -26.21 4.45 2.46
CA ARG A 157 -27.22 3.66 3.18
C ARG A 157 -28.65 4.04 2.82
N LEU A 158 -28.90 5.31 2.47
CA LEU A 158 -30.20 5.81 2.05
C LEU A 158 -30.48 5.59 0.55
N TYR A 159 -29.42 5.64 -0.26
CA TYR A 159 -29.49 5.64 -1.72
C TYR A 159 -28.41 4.72 -2.34
N PRO A 160 -28.41 3.41 -2.06
CA PRO A 160 -27.33 2.50 -2.50
C PRO A 160 -27.23 2.33 -4.01
N ASP A 161 -28.33 2.57 -4.75
CA ASP A 161 -28.36 2.43 -6.20
C ASP A 161 -27.73 3.63 -6.95
N TYR A 162 -27.41 4.71 -6.24
CA TYR A 162 -26.91 5.97 -6.83
C TYR A 162 -25.45 6.26 -6.49
N LEU A 163 -24.88 5.54 -5.55
CA LEU A 163 -23.53 5.76 -5.06
C LEU A 163 -22.75 4.44 -5.08
N PRO A 164 -21.47 4.44 -5.45
CA PRO A 164 -20.64 3.26 -5.36
C PRO A 164 -20.36 2.88 -3.89
N ALA A 165 -20.22 1.60 -3.60
CA ALA A 165 -20.10 1.10 -2.24
C ALA A 165 -18.76 1.46 -1.58
N ASP A 166 -17.70 1.60 -2.37
CA ASP A 166 -16.34 1.89 -1.94
C ASP A 166 -16.16 3.28 -1.35
N ILE A 167 -17.01 4.27 -1.71
CA ILE A 167 -16.96 5.61 -1.10
C ILE A 167 -17.22 5.58 0.42
N THR A 168 -17.72 4.46 0.95
CA THR A 168 -17.93 4.26 2.39
C THR A 168 -16.69 3.74 3.12
N GLN A 169 -15.68 3.28 2.37
CA GLN A 169 -14.46 2.70 2.93
C GLN A 169 -13.44 3.81 3.27
N PRO A 170 -12.60 3.59 4.28
CA PRO A 170 -11.45 4.45 4.51
C PRO A 170 -10.50 4.46 3.31
N MET A 171 -10.05 5.65 2.91
CA MET A 171 -9.18 5.85 1.75
C MET A 171 -8.14 6.94 2.01
N SER A 172 -7.15 7.09 1.12
CA SER A 172 -6.18 8.19 1.22
C SER A 172 -6.88 9.56 1.16
N TYR A 173 -6.25 10.59 1.70
CA TYR A 173 -6.81 11.96 1.68
C TYR A 173 -7.05 12.44 0.24
N ALA A 174 -6.13 12.16 -0.67
CA ALA A 174 -6.26 12.52 -2.08
C ALA A 174 -7.47 11.83 -2.74
N ALA A 175 -7.66 10.52 -2.50
CA ALA A 175 -8.81 9.78 -2.99
C ALA A 175 -10.12 10.33 -2.40
N LEU A 176 -10.18 10.60 -1.10
CA LEU A 176 -11.36 11.20 -0.47
C LEU A 176 -11.68 12.59 -1.02
N SER A 177 -10.65 13.41 -1.27
CA SER A 177 -10.81 14.73 -1.89
C SER A 177 -11.42 14.63 -3.30
N SER A 178 -10.96 13.66 -4.09
CA SER A 178 -11.54 13.35 -5.42
C SER A 178 -13.01 12.91 -5.31
N VAL A 179 -13.31 12.00 -4.39
CA VAL A 179 -14.70 11.56 -4.11
C VAL A 179 -15.58 12.73 -3.67
N CYS A 180 -15.09 13.61 -2.80
CA CYS A 180 -15.82 14.82 -2.40
C CYS A 180 -16.09 15.74 -3.59
N SER A 181 -15.13 15.91 -4.47
CA SER A 181 -15.29 16.74 -5.68
C SER A 181 -16.32 16.15 -6.65
N GLN A 182 -16.31 14.83 -6.82
CA GLN A 182 -17.17 14.13 -7.77
C GLN A 182 -18.60 13.98 -7.26
N TYR A 183 -18.77 13.52 -6.01
CA TYR A 183 -20.08 13.15 -5.46
C TYR A 183 -20.63 14.14 -4.42
N GLY A 184 -19.82 15.07 -3.93
CA GLY A 184 -20.18 15.91 -2.80
C GLY A 184 -21.46 16.70 -2.99
N SER A 185 -21.65 17.35 -4.17
CA SER A 185 -22.88 18.09 -4.48
C SER A 185 -24.11 17.18 -4.54
N MET A 186 -23.96 15.96 -5.08
CA MET A 186 -25.03 14.98 -5.13
C MET A 186 -25.41 14.48 -3.74
N VAL A 187 -24.43 14.16 -2.91
CA VAL A 187 -24.63 13.73 -1.52
C VAL A 187 -25.30 14.84 -0.70
N ALA A 188 -24.84 16.09 -0.83
CA ALA A 188 -25.47 17.23 -0.16
C ALA A 188 -26.95 17.38 -0.57
N TYR A 189 -27.26 17.25 -1.86
CA TYR A 189 -28.63 17.26 -2.36
C TYR A 189 -29.48 16.11 -1.82
N MET A 190 -28.96 14.88 -1.85
CA MET A 190 -29.64 13.70 -1.31
C MET A 190 -29.97 13.86 0.18
N LEU A 191 -29.02 14.35 0.97
CA LEU A 191 -29.22 14.59 2.40
C LEU A 191 -30.19 15.75 2.67
N ALA A 192 -30.21 16.77 1.83
CA ALA A 192 -31.19 17.87 1.92
C ALA A 192 -32.62 17.37 1.73
N THR A 193 -32.86 16.35 0.89
CA THR A 193 -34.20 15.73 0.76
C THR A 193 -34.67 15.04 2.04
N GLN A 194 -33.74 14.70 2.94
CA GLN A 194 -34.01 14.12 4.25
C GLN A 194 -34.02 15.19 5.38
N GLY A 195 -33.99 16.47 5.01
CA GLY A 195 -34.00 17.58 5.95
C GLY A 195 -32.65 17.94 6.57
N MET A 196 -31.54 17.37 6.06
CA MET A 196 -30.18 17.66 6.49
C MET A 196 -29.54 18.66 5.52
N ASN A 197 -29.36 19.92 5.93
CA ASN A 197 -28.65 20.92 5.14
C ASN A 197 -27.16 20.82 5.40
N VAL A 198 -26.41 20.36 4.37
CA VAL A 198 -24.96 20.30 4.37
C VAL A 198 -24.44 21.33 3.37
N SER A 199 -23.69 22.32 3.85
CA SER A 199 -23.09 23.38 3.03
C SER A 199 -21.83 22.90 2.31
N ASP A 200 -21.00 22.14 3.01
CA ASP A 200 -19.77 21.55 2.50
C ASP A 200 -19.59 20.15 3.08
N VAL A 201 -19.53 19.15 2.21
CA VAL A 201 -19.33 17.75 2.62
C VAL A 201 -17.93 17.51 3.18
N THR A 202 -16.94 18.31 2.78
CA THR A 202 -15.54 18.13 3.19
C THR A 202 -15.30 18.43 4.67
N GLU A 203 -16.16 19.22 5.30
CA GLU A 203 -16.10 19.50 6.75
C GLU A 203 -16.32 18.24 7.60
N TYR A 204 -16.84 17.17 7.00
CA TYR A 204 -17.11 15.90 7.65
C TYR A 204 -16.05 14.83 7.36
N ASN A 205 -14.94 15.21 6.73
CA ASN A 205 -13.78 14.33 6.56
C ASN A 205 -13.11 14.10 7.91
N THR A 206 -12.93 12.84 8.26
CA THR A 206 -12.31 12.44 9.53
C THR A 206 -11.27 11.36 9.29
N VAL A 207 -10.23 11.38 10.10
CA VAL A 207 -9.24 10.28 10.10
C VAL A 207 -9.91 9.01 10.60
N ALA A 208 -9.85 7.95 9.79
CA ALA A 208 -10.48 6.67 10.08
C ALA A 208 -9.49 5.65 10.65
N SER A 209 -8.28 5.58 10.08
CA SER A 209 -7.25 4.62 10.51
C SER A 209 -5.84 5.15 10.27
N PHE A 210 -4.89 4.57 11.00
CA PHE A 210 -3.46 4.85 10.89
C PHE A 210 -2.76 3.68 10.20
N CYS A 211 -2.00 3.96 9.14
CA CYS A 211 -1.24 2.99 8.35
C CYS A 211 0.27 3.26 8.36
N GLY A 212 0.77 3.95 9.37
CA GLY A 212 2.18 4.36 9.44
C GLY A 212 3.15 3.19 9.45
N GLU A 213 2.80 2.07 10.10
CA GLU A 213 3.62 0.86 10.04
C GLU A 213 3.75 0.36 8.59
N ALA A 214 2.64 0.19 7.88
CA ALA A 214 2.64 -0.28 6.50
C ALA A 214 3.50 0.60 5.60
N LYS A 215 3.32 1.91 5.69
CA LYS A 215 4.04 2.88 4.86
C LYS A 215 5.53 2.95 5.17
N LEU A 216 5.91 2.98 6.44
CA LEU A 216 7.32 3.01 6.84
C LEU A 216 8.03 1.70 6.51
N THR A 217 7.40 0.55 6.74
CA THR A 217 7.99 -0.76 6.43
C THR A 217 8.14 -0.95 4.92
N ALA A 218 7.15 -0.53 4.12
CA ALA A 218 7.26 -0.53 2.66
C ALA A 218 8.38 0.40 2.16
N ALA A 219 8.56 1.56 2.79
CA ALA A 219 9.66 2.47 2.47
C ALA A 219 11.03 1.86 2.79
N LEU A 220 11.17 1.20 3.96
CA LEU A 220 12.38 0.47 4.32
C LEU A 220 12.69 -0.66 3.33
N ASP A 221 11.67 -1.44 2.96
CA ASP A 221 11.79 -2.50 1.95
C ASP A 221 12.24 -1.92 0.61
N TYR A 222 11.64 -0.81 0.15
CA TYR A 222 12.00 -0.14 -1.09
C TYR A 222 13.46 0.31 -1.12
N VAL A 223 13.93 0.99 -0.06
CA VAL A 223 15.29 1.56 -0.06
C VAL A 223 16.39 0.50 0.09
N THR A 224 16.06 -0.68 0.62
CA THR A 224 17.01 -1.78 0.82
C THR A 224 16.97 -2.85 -0.27
N ARG A 225 15.99 -2.81 -1.19
CA ARG A 225 15.94 -3.76 -2.30
C ARG A 225 17.18 -3.67 -3.16
N GLU A 226 17.79 -4.80 -3.45
CA GLU A 226 18.94 -4.88 -4.35
C GLU A 226 18.57 -4.44 -5.76
N TYR A 227 17.33 -4.74 -6.16
CA TYR A 227 16.84 -4.53 -7.50
C TYR A 227 15.45 -3.88 -7.50
N ILE A 228 15.28 -2.84 -8.34
CA ILE A 228 14.00 -2.23 -8.66
C ILE A 228 13.68 -2.55 -10.10
N PRO A 229 12.48 -3.07 -10.38
CA PRO A 229 12.09 -3.33 -11.76
C PRO A 229 11.83 -2.04 -12.52
N HIS A 230 12.31 -2.02 -13.75
CA HIS A 230 12.10 -0.95 -14.70
C HIS A 230 11.09 -1.37 -15.77
N ALA A 231 10.02 -0.60 -15.89
CA ALA A 231 9.07 -0.69 -16.99
C ALA A 231 9.29 0.50 -17.95
N TYR A 232 9.28 0.22 -19.23
CA TYR A 232 9.45 1.25 -20.26
C TYR A 232 8.17 1.41 -21.06
N LEU A 233 7.50 2.57 -20.91
CA LEU A 233 6.37 2.97 -21.73
C LEU A 233 6.86 3.37 -23.13
N LEU A 234 6.45 2.58 -24.13
CA LEU A 234 6.83 2.83 -25.51
C LEU A 234 6.11 4.06 -26.06
N THR A 235 6.86 5.00 -26.58
CA THR A 235 6.37 6.26 -27.16
C THR A 235 6.49 6.28 -28.69
N GLY A 236 5.82 7.25 -29.36
CA GLY A 236 5.79 7.34 -30.82
C GLY A 236 4.63 6.57 -31.47
N PHE A 237 3.69 6.08 -30.67
CA PHE A 237 2.52 5.31 -31.10
C PHE A 237 1.20 6.08 -30.99
N GLY A 238 1.23 7.36 -30.67
CA GLY A 238 0.10 8.22 -30.37
C GLY A 238 0.26 8.88 -29.00
N ASP A 239 -0.75 9.66 -28.60
CA ASP A 239 -0.71 10.46 -27.37
C ASP A 239 -1.31 9.72 -26.16
N ALA A 240 -1.79 8.49 -26.35
CA ALA A 240 -2.39 7.72 -25.29
C ALA A 240 -1.34 7.34 -24.21
N LYS A 241 -1.65 7.66 -22.97
CA LYS A 241 -0.85 7.32 -21.79
C LYS A 241 -1.74 6.61 -20.78
N PRO A 242 -1.17 5.75 -19.93
CA PRO A 242 -1.84 5.35 -18.70
C PRO A 242 -2.22 6.59 -17.87
N SER A 243 -3.17 6.45 -16.98
CA SER A 243 -3.55 7.57 -16.12
C SER A 243 -2.45 7.89 -15.10
N GLU A 244 -2.39 9.14 -14.63
CA GLU A 244 -1.46 9.54 -13.57
C GLU A 244 -1.70 8.76 -12.26
N SER A 245 -2.95 8.36 -11.99
CA SER A 245 -3.28 7.50 -10.84
C SER A 245 -2.68 6.11 -10.95
N LEU A 246 -2.55 5.55 -12.17
CA LEU A 246 -1.87 4.29 -12.39
C LEU A 246 -0.37 4.43 -12.22
N ASP A 247 0.23 5.51 -12.72
CA ASP A 247 1.65 5.79 -12.54
C ASP A 247 1.99 5.90 -11.04
N GLY A 248 1.20 6.64 -10.26
CA GLY A 248 1.35 6.73 -8.80
C GLY A 248 1.20 5.38 -8.09
N LEU A 249 0.31 4.51 -8.57
CA LEU A 249 0.18 3.15 -8.02
C LEU A 249 1.42 2.30 -8.31
N LEU A 250 1.97 2.36 -9.53
CA LEU A 250 3.17 1.62 -9.90
C LEU A 250 4.41 2.11 -9.11
N ASP A 251 4.52 3.41 -8.92
CA ASP A 251 5.55 4.02 -8.04
C ASP A 251 5.42 3.49 -6.60
N SER A 252 4.21 3.47 -6.05
CA SER A 252 3.97 2.97 -4.69
C SER A 252 4.32 1.49 -4.52
N MET A 253 4.28 0.73 -5.62
CA MET A 253 4.72 -0.67 -5.68
C MET A 253 6.25 -0.81 -5.86
N GLY A 254 6.96 0.30 -5.92
CA GLY A 254 8.41 0.34 -6.11
C GLY A 254 8.85 -0.05 -7.51
N MET A 255 8.05 0.25 -8.53
CA MET A 255 8.36 0.04 -9.94
C MET A 255 8.74 1.37 -10.58
N ASN A 256 9.91 1.46 -11.19
CA ASN A 256 10.31 2.64 -11.95
C ASN A 256 9.70 2.58 -13.35
N VAL A 257 8.95 3.61 -13.75
CA VAL A 257 8.33 3.72 -15.07
C VAL A 257 8.98 4.85 -15.86
N GLU A 258 9.65 4.49 -16.96
CA GLU A 258 10.31 5.45 -17.86
C GLU A 258 9.71 5.38 -19.26
N THR A 259 10.00 6.38 -20.09
CA THR A 259 9.56 6.39 -21.49
C THR A 259 10.67 5.95 -22.43
N LEU A 260 10.32 5.17 -23.47
CA LEU A 260 11.27 4.69 -24.47
C LEU A 260 10.73 4.87 -25.89
N ASP A 261 11.50 5.53 -26.74
CA ASP A 261 11.24 5.65 -28.17
C ASP A 261 12.15 4.69 -28.96
N LEU A 262 11.59 3.59 -29.46
CA LEU A 262 12.31 2.54 -30.20
C LEU A 262 12.88 3.01 -31.55
N SER A 263 12.44 4.17 -32.05
CA SER A 263 13.04 4.78 -33.25
C SER A 263 14.38 5.47 -32.99
N LYS A 264 14.66 5.79 -31.71
CA LYS A 264 15.85 6.54 -31.29
C LYS A 264 16.81 5.73 -30.43
N SER A 265 16.29 4.75 -29.70
CA SER A 265 17.07 4.03 -28.70
C SER A 265 16.78 2.53 -28.75
N SER A 266 17.78 1.71 -28.43
CA SER A 266 17.60 0.28 -28.16
C SER A 266 16.93 0.06 -26.80
N VAL A 267 16.35 -1.13 -26.60
CA VAL A 267 15.81 -1.51 -25.29
C VAL A 267 16.94 -1.53 -24.26
N PRO A 268 16.83 -0.83 -23.13
CA PRO A 268 17.81 -0.85 -22.06
C PRO A 268 17.99 -2.26 -21.48
N VAL A 269 19.17 -2.54 -20.95
CA VAL A 269 19.51 -3.89 -20.41
C VAL A 269 18.79 -4.20 -19.10
N ASP A 270 18.35 -3.17 -18.38
CA ASP A 270 17.59 -3.21 -17.13
C ASP A 270 16.07 -3.23 -17.35
N ALA A 271 15.62 -3.21 -18.62
CA ALA A 271 14.20 -3.31 -18.93
C ALA A 271 13.63 -4.67 -18.50
N ASN A 272 12.70 -4.64 -17.54
CA ASN A 272 11.94 -5.83 -17.12
C ASN A 272 10.65 -5.98 -17.89
N CYS A 273 10.02 -4.86 -18.21
CA CYS A 273 8.78 -4.84 -18.94
C CYS A 273 8.76 -3.69 -19.94
N LEU A 274 8.36 -3.97 -21.17
CA LEU A 274 7.93 -2.98 -22.13
C LEU A 274 6.41 -2.83 -22.04
N VAL A 275 5.93 -1.59 -22.11
CA VAL A 275 4.51 -1.26 -22.08
C VAL A 275 4.13 -0.61 -23.41
N LEU A 276 3.30 -1.27 -24.20
CA LEU A 276 2.70 -0.69 -25.40
C LEU A 276 1.23 -0.35 -25.12
N PHE A 277 0.97 0.91 -24.80
CA PHE A 277 -0.32 1.36 -24.34
C PHE A 277 -1.11 2.03 -25.47
N ASN A 278 -2.24 1.43 -25.84
CA ASN A 278 -3.18 1.92 -26.85
C ASN A 278 -2.52 2.56 -28.09
N PRO A 279 -1.72 1.82 -28.85
CA PRO A 279 -1.09 2.36 -30.04
C PRO A 279 -2.13 2.75 -31.09
N SER A 280 -1.98 3.94 -31.67
CA SER A 280 -2.84 4.46 -32.75
C SER A 280 -2.44 4.00 -34.14
N ARG A 281 -1.28 3.33 -34.27
CA ARG A 281 -0.73 2.76 -35.51
C ARG A 281 -0.11 1.41 -35.27
N ASP A 282 0.03 0.63 -36.33
CA ASP A 282 0.82 -0.61 -36.27
C ASP A 282 2.31 -0.32 -35.98
N LEU A 283 3.02 -1.32 -35.50
CA LEU A 283 4.47 -1.31 -35.41
C LEU A 283 5.08 -1.21 -36.83
N THR A 284 6.21 -0.54 -36.94
CA THR A 284 7.09 -0.72 -38.09
C THR A 284 7.76 -2.09 -38.02
N ALA A 285 8.25 -2.59 -39.16
CA ALA A 285 9.00 -3.85 -39.18
C ALA A 285 10.24 -3.82 -38.25
N HIS A 286 10.87 -2.65 -38.09
CA HIS A 286 12.00 -2.46 -37.18
C HIS A 286 11.57 -2.58 -35.72
N GLU A 287 10.52 -1.86 -35.31
CA GLU A 287 9.99 -1.91 -33.93
C GLU A 287 9.53 -3.31 -33.55
N ALA A 288 8.84 -4.01 -34.44
CA ALA A 288 8.44 -5.40 -34.25
C ALA A 288 9.66 -6.34 -34.10
N SER A 289 10.72 -6.10 -34.88
CA SER A 289 11.98 -6.88 -34.76
C SER A 289 12.67 -6.64 -33.42
N VAL A 290 12.73 -5.39 -32.94
CA VAL A 290 13.33 -5.02 -31.65
C VAL A 290 12.55 -5.65 -30.49
N ILE A 291 11.22 -5.52 -30.50
CA ILE A 291 10.36 -6.14 -29.46
C ILE A 291 10.49 -7.67 -29.50
N THR A 292 10.51 -8.28 -30.68
CA THR A 292 10.70 -9.73 -30.85
C THR A 292 12.04 -10.18 -30.30
N ALA A 293 13.13 -9.44 -30.57
CA ALA A 293 14.44 -9.75 -30.03
C ALA A 293 14.48 -9.66 -28.50
N TYR A 294 13.87 -8.63 -27.93
CA TYR A 294 13.73 -8.45 -26.48
C TYR A 294 12.96 -9.62 -25.83
N LEU A 295 11.80 -9.99 -26.39
CA LEU A 295 11.00 -11.12 -25.92
C LEU A 295 11.76 -12.45 -26.05
N ASN A 296 12.48 -12.69 -27.15
CA ASN A 296 13.33 -13.89 -27.31
C ASN A 296 14.53 -13.89 -26.34
N GLY A 297 14.87 -12.75 -25.76
CA GLY A 297 15.84 -12.62 -24.66
C GLY A 297 15.27 -12.94 -23.27
N GLY A 298 13.98 -13.17 -23.15
CA GLY A 298 13.27 -13.40 -21.88
C GLY A 298 12.63 -12.14 -21.29
N GLY A 299 12.42 -11.10 -22.09
CA GLY A 299 11.74 -9.88 -21.67
C GLY A 299 10.23 -10.03 -21.56
N SER A 300 9.55 -9.04 -20.99
CA SER A 300 8.10 -9.02 -20.79
C SER A 300 7.44 -7.86 -21.52
N LEU A 301 6.25 -8.08 -22.06
CA LEU A 301 5.46 -7.05 -22.76
C LEU A 301 4.05 -6.96 -22.17
N MET A 302 3.68 -5.75 -21.75
CA MET A 302 2.30 -5.38 -21.42
C MET A 302 1.69 -4.68 -22.63
N LEU A 303 0.55 -5.16 -23.08
CA LEU A 303 -0.09 -4.70 -24.31
C LEU A 303 -1.55 -4.33 -24.07
N ASN A 304 -1.95 -3.12 -24.49
CA ASN A 304 -3.34 -2.67 -24.55
C ASN A 304 -3.66 -2.25 -25.97
N THR A 305 -4.75 -2.74 -26.53
CA THR A 305 -5.10 -2.45 -27.93
C THR A 305 -6.58 -2.13 -28.10
N SER A 306 -6.87 -1.28 -29.09
CA SER A 306 -8.24 -0.95 -29.50
C SER A 306 -8.74 -1.87 -30.62
N PRO A 307 -10.07 -2.04 -30.79
CA PRO A 307 -10.64 -2.75 -31.91
C PRO A 307 -10.26 -2.17 -33.27
N GLU A 308 -10.09 -0.83 -33.34
CA GLU A 308 -9.73 -0.12 -34.56
C GLU A 308 -8.30 -0.47 -35.02
N LEU A 309 -7.36 -0.52 -34.08
CA LEU A 309 -5.98 -0.88 -34.38
C LEU A 309 -5.89 -2.30 -34.93
N VAL A 310 -6.54 -3.25 -34.25
CA VAL A 310 -6.36 -4.69 -34.56
C VAL A 310 -7.03 -5.09 -35.88
N ALA A 311 -7.85 -4.23 -36.47
CA ALA A 311 -8.37 -4.43 -37.81
C ALA A 311 -7.27 -4.44 -38.89
N SER A 312 -6.09 -3.79 -38.64
CA SER A 312 -4.98 -3.71 -39.58
C SER A 312 -3.65 -3.52 -38.87
N CYS A 313 -3.13 -4.57 -38.21
CA CYS A 313 -1.86 -4.52 -37.46
C CYS A 313 -0.98 -5.76 -37.68
N PRO A 314 -0.53 -6.03 -38.93
CA PRO A 314 0.21 -7.24 -39.27
C PRO A 314 1.54 -7.38 -38.50
N ASN A 315 2.26 -6.28 -38.23
CA ASN A 315 3.52 -6.33 -37.52
C ASN A 315 3.30 -6.64 -36.02
N LEU A 316 2.31 -6.00 -35.38
CA LEU A 316 1.93 -6.33 -34.01
C LEU A 316 1.43 -7.78 -33.91
N ALA A 317 0.62 -8.23 -34.85
CA ALA A 317 0.15 -9.61 -34.90
C ALA A 317 1.31 -10.62 -35.02
N SER A 318 2.41 -10.28 -35.69
CA SER A 318 3.61 -11.13 -35.76
C SER A 318 4.31 -11.28 -34.39
N VAL A 319 4.28 -10.22 -33.56
CA VAL A 319 4.83 -10.25 -32.20
C VAL A 319 3.95 -11.12 -31.28
N THR A 320 2.64 -10.94 -31.30
CA THR A 320 1.72 -11.72 -30.45
C THR A 320 1.66 -13.20 -30.86
N ALA A 321 1.89 -13.50 -32.15
CA ALA A 321 1.96 -14.88 -32.66
C ALA A 321 3.11 -15.69 -32.05
N LEU A 322 4.16 -15.06 -31.48
CA LEU A 322 5.21 -15.74 -30.72
C LEU A 322 4.66 -16.53 -29.52
N PHE A 323 3.51 -16.10 -29.02
CA PHE A 323 2.78 -16.70 -27.92
C PHE A 323 1.53 -17.48 -28.38
N GLY A 324 1.34 -17.64 -29.67
CA GLY A 324 0.15 -18.30 -30.21
C GLY A 324 -1.14 -17.47 -30.07
N LEU A 325 -0.99 -16.14 -29.96
CA LEU A 325 -2.10 -15.22 -29.81
C LEU A 325 -2.29 -14.37 -31.08
N THR A 326 -3.54 -14.19 -31.50
CA THR A 326 -3.87 -13.31 -32.63
C THR A 326 -5.08 -12.44 -32.26
N PRO A 327 -5.11 -11.15 -32.71
CA PRO A 327 -6.28 -10.32 -32.52
C PRO A 327 -7.44 -10.80 -33.40
N ALA A 328 -8.65 -10.82 -32.87
CA ALA A 328 -9.86 -11.01 -33.64
C ALA A 328 -10.48 -9.64 -33.94
N ALA A 329 -10.55 -9.30 -35.23
CA ALA A 329 -11.11 -8.01 -35.67
C ALA A 329 -12.60 -7.95 -35.37
N GLY A 330 -13.04 -6.76 -34.91
CA GLY A 330 -14.42 -6.50 -34.51
C GLY A 330 -14.53 -6.02 -33.08
N LEU A 331 -15.75 -5.68 -32.69
CA LEU A 331 -16.09 -5.19 -31.35
C LEU A 331 -16.85 -6.28 -30.60
N VAL A 332 -16.49 -6.56 -29.38
CA VAL A 332 -17.23 -7.52 -28.52
C VAL A 332 -18.52 -6.85 -28.05
N GLN A 333 -19.63 -7.51 -28.34
CA GLN A 333 -20.94 -7.18 -27.82
C GLN A 333 -21.38 -8.27 -26.85
N GLU A 334 -21.63 -7.88 -25.61
CA GLU A 334 -22.09 -8.80 -24.56
C GLU A 334 -23.61 -8.95 -24.59
N GLY A 335 -24.09 -10.20 -24.59
CA GLY A 335 -25.50 -10.52 -24.62
C GLY A 335 -26.12 -10.82 -23.25
N ASP A 336 -25.30 -10.91 -22.20
CA ASP A 336 -25.76 -11.16 -20.83
C ASP A 336 -25.70 -9.88 -19.99
N THR A 337 -26.85 -9.46 -19.46
CA THR A 337 -26.96 -8.23 -18.65
C THR A 337 -26.17 -8.29 -17.32
N ALA A 338 -25.82 -9.49 -16.84
CA ALA A 338 -24.97 -9.64 -15.65
C ALA A 338 -23.49 -9.34 -15.92
N PHE A 339 -23.09 -9.25 -17.19
CA PHE A 339 -21.72 -9.04 -17.65
C PHE A 339 -21.50 -7.67 -18.31
N ILE A 340 -22.43 -6.74 -18.12
CA ILE A 340 -22.34 -5.37 -18.66
C ILE A 340 -22.36 -4.34 -17.53
N ALA A 341 -21.71 -3.21 -17.78
CA ALA A 341 -21.80 -2.02 -16.94
C ALA A 341 -22.49 -0.87 -17.67
N ASN A 342 -23.03 0.08 -16.92
CA ASN A 342 -23.63 1.31 -17.44
C ASN A 342 -24.70 1.09 -18.50
N SER A 343 -25.41 -0.04 -18.44
CA SER A 343 -26.42 -0.46 -19.45
C SER A 343 -25.87 -0.52 -20.88
N SER A 344 -24.57 -0.65 -21.06
CA SER A 344 -23.89 -0.72 -22.35
C SER A 344 -23.40 -2.13 -22.64
N GLN A 345 -23.88 -2.74 -23.70
CA GLN A 345 -23.42 -4.05 -24.19
C GLN A 345 -21.93 -4.04 -24.63
N TYR A 346 -21.31 -2.87 -24.71
CA TYR A 346 -19.92 -2.66 -25.10
C TYR A 346 -19.01 -2.28 -23.94
N THR A 347 -19.55 -2.18 -22.71
CA THR A 347 -18.78 -2.02 -21.48
C THR A 347 -18.90 -3.30 -20.66
N LEU A 348 -17.88 -4.14 -20.77
CA LEU A 348 -17.91 -5.48 -20.22
C LEU A 348 -17.55 -5.48 -18.72
N VAL A 349 -18.20 -6.35 -17.96
CA VAL A 349 -17.76 -6.78 -16.62
C VAL A 349 -17.40 -8.27 -16.73
N PRO A 350 -16.21 -8.59 -17.22
CA PRO A 350 -15.84 -9.97 -17.54
C PRO A 350 -15.67 -10.83 -16.30
N THR A 351 -15.72 -12.15 -16.51
CA THR A 351 -15.28 -13.12 -15.51
C THR A 351 -13.75 -13.06 -15.37
N VAL A 352 -13.29 -12.97 -14.13
CA VAL A 352 -11.86 -13.05 -13.79
C VAL A 352 -11.47 -14.49 -13.52
N THR A 353 -10.40 -14.97 -14.14
CA THR A 353 -9.94 -16.34 -13.93
C THR A 353 -9.23 -16.51 -12.58
N SER A 354 -9.34 -17.70 -11.98
CA SER A 354 -8.54 -18.08 -10.81
C SER A 354 -7.13 -18.59 -11.16
N GLN A 355 -6.81 -18.73 -12.44
CA GLN A 355 -5.53 -19.30 -12.89
C GLN A 355 -4.39 -18.28 -12.92
N HIS A 356 -4.71 -16.98 -12.94
CA HIS A 356 -3.72 -15.90 -12.88
C HIS A 356 -3.67 -15.31 -11.47
N THR A 357 -2.55 -15.50 -10.77
CA THR A 357 -2.40 -15.19 -9.33
C THR A 357 -2.75 -13.73 -9.01
N GLY A 358 -2.17 -12.77 -9.75
CA GLY A 358 -2.41 -11.35 -9.51
C GLY A 358 -3.86 -10.94 -9.78
N ALA A 359 -4.45 -11.38 -10.90
CA ALA A 359 -5.84 -11.07 -11.21
C ALA A 359 -6.81 -11.72 -10.21
N TYR A 360 -6.54 -12.95 -9.79
CA TYR A 360 -7.34 -13.63 -8.78
C TYR A 360 -7.30 -12.92 -7.42
N TYR A 361 -6.13 -12.44 -7.01
CA TYR A 361 -5.99 -11.67 -5.77
C TYR A 361 -6.89 -10.43 -5.77
N VAL A 362 -6.82 -9.62 -6.85
CA VAL A 362 -7.66 -8.41 -6.98
C VAL A 362 -9.16 -8.77 -6.99
N SER A 363 -9.54 -9.83 -7.73
CA SER A 363 -10.93 -10.31 -7.76
C SER A 363 -11.41 -10.79 -6.39
N SER A 364 -10.57 -11.49 -5.63
CA SER A 364 -10.91 -11.98 -4.30
C SER A 364 -11.09 -10.86 -3.27
N SER A 365 -10.47 -9.70 -3.53
CA SER A 365 -10.67 -8.47 -2.77
C SER A 365 -11.96 -7.73 -3.12
N GLY A 366 -12.78 -8.26 -4.04
CA GLY A 366 -14.09 -7.74 -4.41
C GLY A 366 -14.12 -6.77 -5.58
N TYR A 367 -12.98 -6.41 -6.16
CA TYR A 367 -12.92 -5.53 -7.31
C TYR A 367 -13.42 -6.22 -8.58
N LYS A 368 -14.25 -5.50 -9.36
CA LYS A 368 -14.76 -5.96 -10.65
C LYS A 368 -14.17 -5.11 -11.77
N PRO A 369 -13.54 -5.73 -12.80
CA PRO A 369 -13.02 -4.95 -13.92
C PRO A 369 -14.16 -4.43 -14.80
N GLN A 370 -13.96 -3.27 -15.41
CA GLN A 370 -14.83 -2.73 -16.45
C GLN A 370 -14.02 -2.44 -17.71
N LEU A 371 -14.33 -3.15 -18.78
CA LEU A 371 -13.59 -3.09 -20.03
C LEU A 371 -14.47 -2.48 -21.14
N PRO A 372 -14.31 -1.19 -21.44
CA PRO A 372 -15.06 -0.57 -22.53
C PRO A 372 -14.43 -0.89 -23.89
N ASN A 373 -15.27 -1.15 -24.87
CA ASN A 373 -14.92 -1.33 -26.29
C ASN A 373 -13.79 -2.34 -26.51
N CYS A 374 -14.05 -3.61 -26.20
CA CYS A 374 -13.09 -4.69 -26.39
C CYS A 374 -13.15 -5.25 -27.82
N HIS A 375 -12.00 -5.67 -28.33
CA HIS A 375 -11.94 -6.73 -29.34
C HIS A 375 -11.78 -8.10 -28.65
N ALA A 376 -11.71 -9.21 -29.40
CA ALA A 376 -11.38 -10.50 -28.82
C ALA A 376 -9.93 -10.92 -29.16
N ILE A 377 -9.39 -11.80 -28.31
CA ILE A 377 -8.08 -12.41 -28.51
C ILE A 377 -8.29 -13.89 -28.82
N THR A 378 -7.78 -14.34 -29.96
CA THR A 378 -7.84 -15.75 -30.35
C THR A 378 -6.58 -16.48 -29.88
N VAL A 379 -6.77 -17.54 -29.13
CA VAL A 379 -5.69 -18.45 -28.72
C VAL A 379 -5.57 -19.59 -29.73
N ALA A 380 -4.38 -19.84 -30.23
CA ALA A 380 -4.15 -20.90 -31.19
C ALA A 380 -4.48 -22.27 -30.60
N SER A 381 -5.13 -23.15 -31.36
CA SER A 381 -5.46 -24.50 -30.93
C SER A 381 -4.22 -25.35 -30.62
N THR A 382 -3.09 -25.05 -31.26
CA THR A 382 -1.78 -25.63 -30.96
C THR A 382 -0.83 -24.48 -30.64
N LEU A 383 -0.40 -24.40 -29.38
CA LEU A 383 0.52 -23.37 -28.94
C LEU A 383 1.94 -23.64 -29.41
N PRO A 384 2.75 -22.60 -29.68
CA PRO A 384 4.18 -22.75 -29.93
C PRO A 384 4.88 -23.50 -28.78
N SER A 385 5.99 -24.17 -29.07
CA SER A 385 6.73 -24.92 -28.06
C SER A 385 7.15 -24.05 -26.89
N GLY A 386 6.92 -24.54 -25.69
CA GLY A 386 7.25 -23.84 -24.43
C GLY A 386 6.31 -22.71 -24.04
N VAL A 387 5.24 -22.48 -24.79
CA VAL A 387 4.24 -21.46 -24.49
C VAL A 387 3.11 -22.01 -23.64
N THR A 388 2.73 -21.25 -22.63
CA THR A 388 1.51 -21.42 -21.84
C THR A 388 0.67 -20.15 -21.93
N VAL A 389 -0.65 -20.28 -22.01
CA VAL A 389 -1.60 -19.16 -22.06
C VAL A 389 -2.64 -19.34 -20.97
N VAL A 390 -2.89 -18.29 -20.24
CA VAL A 390 -3.89 -18.23 -19.18
C VAL A 390 -4.85 -17.07 -19.48
N PRO A 391 -6.15 -17.33 -19.65
CA PRO A 391 -7.13 -16.27 -19.71
C PRO A 391 -7.13 -15.46 -18.40
N ILE A 392 -7.16 -14.14 -18.48
CA ILE A 392 -7.37 -13.24 -17.35
C ILE A 392 -8.83 -12.85 -17.27
N PHE A 393 -9.37 -12.38 -18.41
CA PHE A 393 -10.73 -11.90 -18.54
C PHE A 393 -11.48 -12.60 -19.68
N THR A 394 -12.66 -13.08 -19.37
CA THR A 394 -13.51 -13.76 -20.37
C THR A 394 -14.95 -13.25 -20.29
N THR A 395 -15.62 -13.22 -21.45
CA THR A 395 -17.04 -12.87 -21.57
C THR A 395 -17.96 -13.99 -21.08
N SER A 396 -19.29 -13.75 -21.13
CA SER A 396 -20.27 -14.82 -21.05
C SER A 396 -20.33 -15.65 -22.34
N ASP A 397 -21.07 -16.76 -22.30
CA ASP A 397 -21.33 -17.60 -23.49
C ASP A 397 -22.31 -16.94 -24.50
N LYS A 398 -22.86 -15.75 -24.17
CA LYS A 398 -23.79 -15.00 -25.04
C LYS A 398 -23.12 -13.87 -25.81
N ALA A 399 -21.81 -13.66 -25.62
CA ALA A 399 -21.07 -12.63 -26.32
C ALA A 399 -20.89 -12.97 -27.81
N VAL A 400 -20.86 -11.94 -28.65
CA VAL A 400 -20.59 -12.04 -30.08
C VAL A 400 -19.56 -10.98 -30.49
N LEU A 401 -18.86 -11.22 -31.60
CA LEU A 401 -18.14 -10.15 -32.31
C LEU A 401 -19.06 -9.51 -33.33
N VAL A 402 -19.06 -8.20 -33.35
CA VAL A 402 -19.76 -7.38 -34.36
C VAL A 402 -18.75 -6.52 -35.13
N SER A 403 -19.15 -6.08 -36.31
CA SER A 403 -18.36 -5.10 -37.11
C SER A 403 -18.17 -3.79 -36.32
N LEU A 404 -17.12 -3.01 -36.64
CA LEU A 404 -16.83 -1.75 -35.94
C LEU A 404 -17.97 -0.73 -36.05
N ASP A 405 -18.72 -0.77 -37.16
CA ASP A 405 -19.93 0.03 -37.34
C ASP A 405 -21.18 -0.54 -36.67
N LYS A 406 -21.05 -1.70 -35.97
CA LYS A 406 -22.08 -2.39 -35.21
C LYS A 406 -23.29 -2.88 -36.04
N ASN A 407 -23.13 -2.99 -37.33
CA ASN A 407 -24.23 -3.36 -38.24
C ASN A 407 -24.26 -4.86 -38.57
N GLU A 408 -23.14 -5.56 -38.42
CA GLU A 408 -23.01 -6.98 -38.75
C GLU A 408 -22.45 -7.80 -37.59
N THR A 409 -23.08 -8.95 -37.34
CA THR A 409 -22.56 -9.93 -36.40
C THR A 409 -21.58 -10.86 -37.13
N LEU A 410 -20.33 -10.91 -36.63
CA LEU A 410 -19.23 -11.60 -37.27
C LEU A 410 -19.04 -13.04 -36.77
N THR A 411 -19.51 -13.33 -35.55
CA THR A 411 -19.35 -14.67 -34.94
C THR A 411 -20.68 -15.18 -34.36
N ALA A 412 -20.80 -16.49 -34.20
CA ALA A 412 -21.83 -17.06 -33.33
C ALA A 412 -21.58 -16.66 -31.87
N ALA A 413 -22.63 -16.71 -31.06
CA ALA A 413 -22.52 -16.46 -29.63
C ALA A 413 -21.60 -17.49 -28.96
N GLY A 414 -20.75 -17.02 -28.08
CA GLY A 414 -19.79 -17.88 -27.37
C GLY A 414 -18.89 -17.08 -26.45
N LYS A 415 -18.16 -17.80 -25.62
CA LYS A 415 -17.18 -17.23 -24.71
C LYS A 415 -15.98 -16.70 -25.48
N LEU A 416 -15.61 -15.44 -25.22
CA LEU A 416 -14.50 -14.76 -25.87
C LEU A 416 -13.47 -14.33 -24.84
N GLU A 417 -12.17 -14.42 -25.20
CA GLU A 417 -11.06 -13.93 -24.39
C GLU A 417 -10.87 -12.43 -24.67
N VAL A 418 -10.91 -11.61 -23.64
CA VAL A 418 -10.71 -10.15 -23.72
C VAL A 418 -9.52 -9.65 -22.87
N GLY A 419 -8.86 -10.56 -22.20
CA GLY A 419 -7.59 -10.35 -21.49
C GLY A 419 -6.88 -11.68 -21.28
N VAL A 420 -5.60 -11.76 -21.65
CA VAL A 420 -4.80 -12.99 -21.53
C VAL A 420 -3.41 -12.70 -21.00
N ALA A 421 -2.85 -13.66 -20.27
CA ALA A 421 -1.44 -13.73 -19.94
C ALA A 421 -0.82 -14.94 -20.62
N ALA A 422 0.34 -14.77 -21.22
CA ALA A 422 1.09 -15.83 -21.87
C ALA A 422 2.54 -15.81 -21.39
N ALA A 423 3.12 -16.99 -21.22
CA ALA A 423 4.51 -17.16 -20.86
C ALA A 423 5.19 -18.14 -21.82
N LYS A 424 6.42 -17.85 -22.23
CA LYS A 424 7.23 -18.68 -23.12
C LYS A 424 8.55 -19.01 -22.45
N SER A 425 8.79 -20.30 -22.18
CA SER A 425 10.05 -20.77 -21.66
C SER A 425 11.10 -20.81 -22.78
N ILE A 426 12.24 -20.17 -22.57
CA ILE A 426 13.35 -20.03 -23.51
C ILE A 426 14.58 -20.71 -22.90
N ALA A 427 15.12 -21.70 -23.58
CA ALA A 427 16.38 -22.30 -23.20
C ALA A 427 17.54 -21.42 -23.69
N THR A 428 18.43 -21.03 -22.81
CA THR A 428 19.64 -20.28 -23.13
C THR A 428 20.80 -21.22 -23.43
N SER A 429 21.83 -20.71 -24.09
CA SER A 429 23.00 -21.52 -24.52
C SER A 429 23.82 -22.07 -23.34
N ASP A 430 23.71 -21.46 -22.15
CA ASP A 430 24.37 -21.90 -20.91
C ASP A 430 23.55 -22.92 -20.11
N GLY A 431 22.37 -23.33 -20.63
CA GLY A 431 21.48 -24.30 -19.99
C GLY A 431 20.53 -23.67 -18.96
N THR A 432 20.59 -22.36 -18.73
CA THR A 432 19.60 -21.66 -17.91
C THR A 432 18.27 -21.53 -18.67
N LYS A 433 17.17 -21.32 -17.94
CA LYS A 433 15.87 -21.04 -18.55
C LYS A 433 15.48 -19.61 -18.24
N LYS A 434 15.10 -18.89 -19.28
CA LYS A 434 14.46 -17.57 -19.17
C LYS A 434 13.00 -17.69 -19.54
N THR A 435 12.18 -16.78 -19.05
CA THR A 435 10.75 -16.72 -19.37
C THR A 435 10.47 -15.39 -20.04
N ALA A 436 9.95 -15.43 -21.26
CA ALA A 436 9.31 -14.26 -21.85
C ALA A 436 7.84 -14.25 -21.48
N SER A 437 7.30 -13.07 -21.19
CA SER A 437 5.89 -12.92 -20.80
C SER A 437 5.18 -11.90 -21.67
N LEU A 438 3.90 -12.15 -21.92
CA LEU A 438 2.99 -11.20 -22.58
C LEU A 438 1.69 -11.15 -21.80
N THR A 439 1.32 -9.96 -21.31
CA THR A 439 -0.03 -9.70 -20.83
C THR A 439 -0.72 -8.79 -21.83
N TRP A 440 -1.88 -9.21 -22.32
CA TRP A 440 -2.61 -8.49 -23.35
C TRP A 440 -4.04 -8.22 -22.92
N TYR A 441 -4.41 -6.96 -22.85
CA TYR A 441 -5.77 -6.48 -22.64
C TYR A 441 -6.36 -5.95 -23.94
N ALA A 442 -7.49 -6.49 -24.33
CA ALA A 442 -8.17 -6.18 -25.58
C ALA A 442 -9.06 -4.93 -25.49
N SER A 443 -8.76 -4.02 -24.58
CA SER A 443 -9.44 -2.74 -24.40
C SER A 443 -8.41 -1.63 -24.24
N ALA A 444 -8.46 -0.67 -25.14
CA ALA A 444 -7.61 0.50 -25.12
C ALA A 444 -7.90 1.41 -23.92
N ASN A 445 -9.18 1.53 -23.57
CA ASN A 445 -9.67 2.49 -22.60
C ASN A 445 -9.86 1.89 -21.19
N ALA A 446 -9.49 0.63 -20.98
CA ALA A 446 -9.70 -0.04 -19.71
C ALA A 446 -8.95 0.61 -18.53
N PHE A 447 -7.84 1.29 -18.82
CA PHE A 447 -6.95 1.87 -17.80
C PHE A 447 -6.84 3.40 -17.93
N THR A 448 -7.88 4.02 -18.47
CA THR A 448 -8.10 5.47 -18.40
C THR A 448 -8.83 5.82 -17.09
N ASP A 449 -8.75 7.07 -16.67
CA ASP A 449 -9.41 7.55 -15.45
C ASP A 449 -10.92 7.27 -15.45
N THR A 450 -11.59 7.47 -16.60
CA THR A 450 -13.04 7.19 -16.73
C THR A 450 -13.41 5.73 -16.46
N ALA A 451 -12.61 4.77 -16.94
CA ALA A 451 -12.89 3.35 -16.71
C ALA A 451 -12.51 2.93 -15.27
N ALA A 452 -11.48 3.54 -14.71
CA ALA A 452 -11.10 3.32 -13.33
C ALA A 452 -12.16 3.85 -12.37
N GLU A 453 -12.70 5.03 -12.59
CA GLU A 453 -13.82 5.59 -11.83
C GLU A 453 -15.03 4.63 -11.85
N GLY A 454 -15.39 4.13 -13.04
CA GLY A 454 -16.48 3.18 -13.21
C GLY A 454 -16.27 1.85 -12.46
N SER A 455 -15.03 1.40 -12.33
CA SER A 455 -14.63 0.17 -11.64
C SER A 455 -14.18 0.41 -10.20
N SER A 456 -14.37 1.61 -9.67
CA SER A 456 -13.89 2.00 -8.33
C SER A 456 -12.37 1.80 -8.17
N GLY A 457 -11.60 2.11 -9.20
CA GLY A 457 -10.15 1.90 -9.25
C GLY A 457 -9.74 0.45 -9.53
N GLY A 458 -10.67 -0.49 -9.60
CA GLY A 458 -10.39 -1.92 -9.77
C GLY A 458 -9.52 -2.23 -10.97
N ASN A 459 -9.72 -1.53 -12.09
CA ASN A 459 -8.91 -1.70 -13.29
C ASN A 459 -7.42 -1.44 -13.04
N TYR A 460 -7.06 -0.42 -12.28
CA TYR A 460 -5.67 -0.11 -11.93
C TYR A 460 -5.02 -1.23 -11.13
N TYR A 461 -5.75 -1.78 -10.15
CA TYR A 461 -5.24 -2.91 -9.37
C TYR A 461 -5.01 -4.14 -10.23
N TYR A 462 -5.89 -4.43 -11.20
CA TYR A 462 -5.65 -5.53 -12.16
C TYR A 462 -4.41 -5.28 -13.00
N TYR A 463 -4.23 -4.06 -13.51
CA TYR A 463 -3.07 -3.69 -14.29
C TYR A 463 -1.79 -3.85 -13.48
N ALA A 464 -1.73 -3.22 -12.31
CA ALA A 464 -0.59 -3.27 -11.40
C ALA A 464 -0.27 -4.70 -10.95
N ALA A 465 -1.27 -5.49 -10.55
CA ALA A 465 -1.07 -6.87 -10.12
C ALA A 465 -0.57 -7.78 -11.23
N THR A 466 -1.05 -7.62 -12.48
CA THR A 466 -0.55 -8.43 -13.60
C THR A 466 0.84 -7.99 -14.03
N MET A 467 1.15 -6.71 -13.99
CA MET A 467 2.49 -6.18 -14.25
C MET A 467 3.49 -6.63 -13.21
N SER A 468 3.10 -6.67 -11.94
CA SER A 468 3.92 -7.18 -10.84
C SER A 468 4.28 -8.66 -11.04
N VAL A 469 3.33 -9.50 -11.44
CA VAL A 469 3.60 -10.93 -11.75
C VAL A 469 4.56 -11.08 -12.92
N MET A 470 4.42 -10.25 -13.97
CA MET A 470 5.30 -10.30 -15.15
C MET A 470 6.73 -9.87 -14.86
N SER A 471 6.91 -8.85 -14.04
CA SER A 471 8.22 -8.28 -13.73
C SER A 471 8.92 -8.97 -12.55
N GLU A 472 8.32 -10.05 -12.03
CA GLU A 472 8.78 -10.74 -10.80
C GLU A 472 8.88 -9.78 -9.59
N THR A 473 8.17 -8.66 -9.67
CA THR A 473 8.04 -7.71 -8.58
C THR A 473 6.90 -8.11 -7.69
N PHE A 474 7.18 -8.31 -6.46
CA PHE A 474 6.13 -8.41 -5.45
C PHE A 474 5.77 -7.00 -5.01
N ILE A 475 4.46 -6.69 -5.00
CA ILE A 475 3.93 -5.65 -4.12
C ILE A 475 4.55 -5.92 -2.77
N SER A 476 5.14 -4.91 -2.15
CA SER A 476 5.70 -5.12 -0.82
C SER A 476 4.61 -5.77 0.04
N ALA A 477 4.89 -6.93 0.61
CA ALA A 477 3.94 -7.61 1.49
C ALA A 477 3.51 -6.69 2.64
N TYR A 478 4.33 -5.69 2.92
CA TYR A 478 4.16 -4.73 4.01
C TYR A 478 3.12 -3.64 3.71
N GLU A 479 2.80 -3.35 2.43
CA GLU A 479 1.69 -2.43 2.11
C GLU A 479 0.32 -2.98 2.52
N ASN A 480 0.21 -4.29 2.67
CA ASN A 480 -1.00 -4.97 3.11
C ASN A 480 -1.07 -5.16 4.63
N LEU A 481 -0.15 -4.60 5.40
CA LEU A 481 -0.25 -4.59 6.86
C LEU A 481 -1.52 -3.84 7.27
N SER A 482 -2.24 -4.42 8.21
CA SER A 482 -3.55 -3.91 8.63
C SER A 482 -3.43 -2.52 9.23
N ALA A 483 -4.15 -1.56 8.67
CA ALA A 483 -4.24 -0.23 9.25
C ALA A 483 -4.97 -0.27 10.61
N VAL A 484 -4.46 0.50 11.56
CA VAL A 484 -5.04 0.59 12.91
C VAL A 484 -6.23 1.54 12.90
N SER A 485 -7.43 1.05 13.24
CA SER A 485 -8.64 1.89 13.31
C SER A 485 -8.50 2.96 14.39
N LEU A 486 -8.71 4.21 14.00
CA LEU A 486 -8.74 5.37 14.91
C LEU A 486 -10.17 5.78 15.27
N GLN A 487 -11.16 5.23 14.59
CA GLN A 487 -12.54 5.46 14.95
C GLN A 487 -12.76 4.90 16.35
N SER A 488 -13.29 5.73 17.26
CA SER A 488 -13.61 5.34 18.62
C SER A 488 -14.72 4.30 18.62
N GLY A 489 -14.34 3.04 18.44
CA GLY A 489 -15.08 1.95 19.04
C GLY A 489 -14.98 2.14 20.55
N TYR A 490 -16.08 1.94 21.27
CA TYR A 490 -16.05 1.83 22.72
C TYR A 490 -14.83 1.02 23.12
N LEU A 491 -14.11 1.44 24.16
CA LEU A 491 -13.00 0.71 24.77
C LEU A 491 -13.36 -0.78 24.86
N GLU A 492 -13.06 -1.55 23.83
CA GLU A 492 -13.02 -3.00 23.95
C GLU A 492 -11.77 -3.32 24.75
N GLU A 493 -12.03 -3.40 26.03
CA GLU A 493 -11.31 -4.12 27.06
C GLU A 493 -9.89 -4.61 26.74
N SER A 494 -8.91 -3.74 26.85
CA SER A 494 -7.64 -4.16 27.45
C SER A 494 -7.62 -3.77 28.94
N VAL A 495 -8.77 -3.95 29.58
CA VAL A 495 -8.97 -3.74 31.02
C VAL A 495 -7.96 -4.51 31.91
N PRO A 496 -7.34 -5.69 31.53
CA PRO A 496 -6.44 -6.36 32.43
C PRO A 496 -5.16 -5.58 32.72
N ALA A 497 -4.52 -4.95 31.74
CA ALA A 497 -3.22 -4.31 31.97
C ALA A 497 -3.32 -2.98 32.71
N ALA A 498 -4.26 -2.12 32.33
CA ALA A 498 -4.49 -0.84 33.03
C ALA A 498 -4.98 -1.06 34.46
N VAL A 499 -5.92 -2.01 34.67
CA VAL A 499 -6.40 -2.40 36.00
C VAL A 499 -5.28 -3.05 36.81
N LEU A 500 -4.45 -3.91 36.21
CA LEU A 500 -3.31 -4.53 36.89
C LEU A 500 -2.29 -3.48 37.33
N THR A 501 -1.97 -2.50 36.50
CA THR A 501 -1.05 -1.39 36.81
C THR A 501 -1.60 -0.50 37.92
N LEU A 502 -2.90 -0.18 37.85
CA LEU A 502 -3.60 0.58 38.86
C LEU A 502 -3.65 -0.19 40.20
N LEU A 503 -3.93 -1.49 40.16
CA LEU A 503 -4.01 -2.37 41.32
C LEU A 503 -2.63 -2.55 41.96
N VAL A 504 -1.57 -2.73 41.21
CA VAL A 504 -0.20 -2.83 41.68
C VAL A 504 0.31 -1.48 42.19
N GLY A 505 0.20 -0.41 41.41
CA GLY A 505 0.76 0.90 41.79
C GLY A 505 -0.02 1.61 42.87
N VAL A 506 -1.36 1.65 42.80
CA VAL A 506 -2.20 2.44 43.70
C VAL A 506 -2.67 1.66 44.93
N VAL A 507 -2.76 0.33 44.86
CA VAL A 507 -3.29 -0.47 45.95
C VAL A 507 -2.19 -1.29 46.63
N LEU A 508 -1.47 -2.14 45.89
CA LEU A 508 -0.49 -3.08 46.45
C LEU A 508 0.73 -2.38 47.07
N VAL A 509 1.30 -1.38 46.41
CA VAL A 509 2.48 -0.67 46.90
C VAL A 509 2.13 0.17 48.15
N PRO A 510 1.07 0.99 48.21
CA PRO A 510 0.70 1.69 49.44
C PRO A 510 0.30 0.73 50.57
N LEU A 511 -0.39 -0.38 50.26
CA LEU A 511 -0.79 -1.36 51.27
C LEU A 511 0.41 -2.06 51.90
N THR A 512 1.41 -2.44 51.11
CA THR A 512 2.65 -3.04 51.62
C THR A 512 3.45 -2.07 52.48
N LEU A 513 3.52 -0.80 52.11
CA LEU A 513 4.14 0.26 52.89
C LEU A 513 3.40 0.48 54.22
N LEU A 514 2.07 0.48 54.20
CA LEU A 514 1.22 0.65 55.38
C LEU A 514 1.37 -0.54 56.35
N ILE A 515 1.33 -1.77 55.82
CA ILE A 515 1.55 -3.00 56.64
C ILE A 515 2.95 -2.97 57.26
N THR A 516 3.97 -2.65 56.49
CA THR A 516 5.34 -2.56 56.96
C THR A 516 5.49 -1.50 58.07
N GLY A 517 4.85 -0.33 57.87
CA GLY A 517 4.80 0.73 58.86
C GLY A 517 4.14 0.29 60.17
N ILE A 518 2.99 -0.40 60.10
CA ILE A 518 2.27 -0.93 61.24
C ILE A 518 3.13 -1.99 61.97
N VAL A 519 3.75 -2.91 61.27
CA VAL A 519 4.64 -3.95 61.87
C VAL A 519 5.81 -3.31 62.62
N ILE A 520 6.45 -2.30 62.04
CA ILE A 520 7.52 -1.54 62.66
C ILE A 520 7.02 -0.82 63.92
N TRP A 521 5.84 -0.18 63.83
CA TRP A 521 5.21 0.54 64.95
C TRP A 521 4.87 -0.42 66.13
N VAL A 522 4.25 -1.58 65.81
CA VAL A 522 3.91 -2.61 66.85
C VAL A 522 5.16 -3.19 67.47
N ARG A 523 6.21 -3.48 66.71
CA ARG A 523 7.51 -3.95 67.22
C ARG A 523 8.18 -2.90 68.12
N ARG A 524 8.05 -1.60 67.81
CA ARG A 524 8.56 -0.52 68.67
C ARG A 524 7.77 -0.35 69.96
N LYS A 525 6.45 -0.59 69.94
CA LYS A 525 5.59 -0.46 71.14
C LYS A 525 5.77 -1.63 72.13
N ARG A 526 6.21 -2.79 71.61
CA ARG A 526 6.47 -3.96 72.45
C ARG A 526 7.92 -4.05 73.03
N ARG A 527 8.77 -3.12 72.63
CA ARG A 527 10.09 -2.89 73.25
C ARG A 527 10.04 -1.66 74.18
#